data_a41add3b12c05f4dd7647824fb9a5db4
#
_entry.id   a41add3b12c05f4dd7647824fb9a5db4
#
_cell.length_a   1.000
_cell.length_b   1.000
_cell.length_c   1.000
_cell.angle_alpha   90.00
_cell.angle_beta   90.00
_cell.angle_gamma   90.00
#
_symmetry.space_group_name_H-M   'P 1'
#
loop_
_entity.id
_entity.type
_entity.pdbx_description
1 polymer ?
#
loop_
_entity_poly.entity_id
_entity_poly.type
_entity_poly.pdbx_seq_one_letter_code
_entity_poly.pdbx_strand_id
1 'polypeptide(L)'
;VLPLPPWREDDLNAALVRLQSAASKTAPFAPLLLALDGVQDPHNLGACLRTADACGALAVIIPKDRAVQMNATVRKVAAGAAESTPVAVVTNLARCLRELKEHGLWVVGAAAEAESTAASVDLRGPTVLVMGAEGSGLRQNTRQHCDLLVRLPSLGTVESLNVSVAAGMLLYEATRQRLGVAGPGPGSL
;
A
#
# COMPACT_ATOMS: atom_id res chain seq x y z
N VAL A 1 9.98 -16.12 -16.72
CA VAL A 1 10.65 -15.05 -15.92
C VAL A 1 10.72 -15.54 -14.48
N LEU A 2 11.84 -15.32 -13.80
CA LEU A 2 11.97 -15.70 -12.40
C LEU A 2 11.40 -14.58 -11.52
N PRO A 3 10.71 -14.92 -10.42
CA PRO A 3 10.20 -13.92 -9.48
C PRO A 3 11.35 -13.13 -8.86
N LEU A 4 11.11 -11.85 -8.59
CA LEU A 4 12.08 -11.01 -7.89
C LEU A 4 12.41 -11.60 -6.52
N PRO A 5 13.69 -11.55 -6.08
CA PRO A 5 14.01 -11.88 -4.70
C PRO A 5 13.33 -10.87 -3.76
N PRO A 6 12.93 -11.30 -2.55
CA PRO A 6 12.41 -10.36 -1.56
C PRO A 6 13.44 -9.26 -1.26
N TRP A 7 12.97 -8.02 -1.24
CA TRP A 7 13.80 -6.90 -0.80
C TRP A 7 13.97 -6.91 0.72
N ARG A 8 15.13 -6.43 1.16
CA ARG A 8 15.39 -6.06 2.55
C ARG A 8 15.11 -4.57 2.76
N GLU A 9 15.15 -4.13 4.00
CA GLU A 9 15.00 -2.71 4.36
C GLU A 9 16.01 -1.82 3.59
N ASP A 10 17.26 -2.28 3.45
CA ASP A 10 18.31 -1.55 2.70
C ASP A 10 17.99 -1.41 1.19
N ASP A 11 17.39 -2.43 0.58
CA ASP A 11 16.99 -2.38 -0.83
C ASP A 11 15.88 -1.35 -1.05
N LEU A 12 14.91 -1.30 -0.12
CA LEU A 12 13.83 -0.32 -0.13
C LEU A 12 14.37 1.10 0.01
N ASN A 13 15.25 1.33 0.98
CA ASN A 13 15.90 2.63 1.19
C ASN A 13 16.73 3.06 -0.03
N ALA A 14 17.51 2.16 -0.60
CA ALA A 14 18.29 2.44 -1.80
C ALA A 14 17.40 2.79 -3.01
N ALA A 15 16.24 2.16 -3.15
CA ALA A 15 15.29 2.49 -4.21
C ALA A 15 14.69 3.89 -4.02
N LEU A 16 14.34 4.27 -2.80
CA LEU A 16 13.82 5.61 -2.48
C LEU A 16 14.85 6.71 -2.72
N VAL A 17 16.08 6.50 -2.28
CA VAL A 17 17.19 7.44 -2.54
C VAL A 17 17.42 7.64 -4.04
N ARG A 18 17.39 6.56 -4.82
CA ARG A 18 17.50 6.64 -6.29
C ARG A 18 16.36 7.43 -6.91
N LEU A 19 15.13 7.23 -6.43
CA LEU A 19 13.98 7.99 -6.93
C LEU A 19 14.06 9.47 -6.57
N GLN A 20 14.50 9.81 -5.37
CA GLN A 20 14.70 11.21 -4.97
C GLN A 20 15.77 11.91 -5.82
N SER A 21 16.86 11.23 -6.12
CA SER A 21 17.92 11.77 -6.99
C SER A 21 17.52 11.83 -8.47
N ALA A 22 16.65 10.93 -8.92
CA ALA A 22 16.11 10.90 -10.29
C ALA A 22 14.89 11.79 -10.49
N ALA A 23 14.19 12.17 -9.44
CA ALA A 23 12.93 12.93 -9.46
C ALA A 23 13.04 14.30 -10.17
N SER A 24 14.25 14.75 -10.43
CA SER A 24 14.50 15.96 -11.23
C SER A 24 14.16 15.79 -12.72
N LYS A 25 14.03 14.58 -13.29
CA LYS A 25 13.98 14.46 -14.76
C LYS A 25 13.08 13.39 -15.42
N THR A 26 12.65 12.30 -14.74
CA THR A 26 12.06 11.17 -15.50
C THR A 26 10.91 10.41 -14.85
N ALA A 27 10.61 10.56 -13.58
CA ALA A 27 9.50 9.84 -12.96
C ALA A 27 8.19 10.61 -13.15
N PRO A 28 7.21 10.06 -13.87
CA PRO A 28 5.93 10.74 -14.11
C PRO A 28 5.10 10.93 -12.84
N PHE A 29 5.35 10.14 -11.81
CA PHE A 29 4.56 10.15 -10.57
C PHE A 29 5.44 10.00 -9.32
N ALA A 30 4.97 10.57 -8.21
CA ALA A 30 5.55 10.37 -6.89
C ALA A 30 5.47 8.89 -6.45
N PRO A 31 6.43 8.37 -5.66
CA PRO A 31 6.41 6.97 -5.23
C PRO A 31 5.14 6.61 -4.44
N LEU A 32 4.57 5.46 -4.77
CA LEU A 32 3.45 4.83 -4.08
C LEU A 32 3.91 3.49 -3.52
N LEU A 33 3.63 3.23 -2.27
CA LEU A 33 3.93 1.99 -1.57
C LEU A 33 2.66 1.44 -0.93
N LEU A 34 2.60 0.12 -0.79
CA LEU A 34 1.57 -0.56 -0.01
C LEU A 34 2.22 -1.32 1.15
N ALA A 35 1.81 -1.05 2.37
CA ALA A 35 2.24 -1.79 3.56
C ALA A 35 1.09 -2.61 4.12
N LEU A 36 1.34 -3.88 4.42
CA LEU A 36 0.35 -4.84 4.91
C LEU A 36 0.69 -5.24 6.34
N ASP A 37 -0.09 -4.74 7.31
CA ASP A 37 0.15 -4.97 8.73
C ASP A 37 -0.53 -6.25 9.23
N GLY A 38 0.15 -7.39 9.07
CA GLY A 38 -0.30 -8.66 9.64
C GLY A 38 -1.25 -9.46 8.74
N VAL A 39 -1.24 -9.25 7.44
CA VAL A 39 -1.98 -10.08 6.48
C VAL A 39 -1.36 -11.48 6.45
N GLN A 40 -2.17 -12.51 6.78
CA GLN A 40 -1.71 -13.90 6.93
C GLN A 40 -2.17 -14.82 5.80
N ASP A 41 -3.22 -14.47 5.08
CA ASP A 41 -3.72 -15.28 3.97
C ASP A 41 -2.87 -15.04 2.70
N PRO A 42 -2.27 -16.10 2.12
CA PRO A 42 -1.49 -15.99 0.89
C PRO A 42 -2.31 -15.51 -0.32
N HIS A 43 -3.63 -15.77 -0.36
CA HIS A 43 -4.48 -15.26 -1.42
C HIS A 43 -4.64 -13.75 -1.33
N ASN A 44 -4.81 -13.20 -0.12
CA ASN A 44 -4.89 -11.76 0.10
C ASN A 44 -3.56 -11.07 -0.26
N LEU A 45 -2.42 -11.62 0.15
CA LEU A 45 -1.12 -11.06 -0.23
C LEU A 45 -0.93 -11.06 -1.75
N GLY A 46 -1.23 -12.17 -2.41
CA GLY A 46 -1.11 -12.28 -3.87
C GLY A 46 -2.02 -11.30 -4.61
N ALA A 47 -3.27 -11.14 -4.15
CA ALA A 47 -4.22 -10.19 -4.72
C ALA A 47 -3.79 -8.73 -4.50
N CYS A 48 -3.29 -8.40 -3.30
CA CYS A 48 -2.72 -7.09 -3.01
C CYS A 48 -1.52 -6.77 -3.92
N LEU A 49 -0.61 -7.73 -4.10
CA LEU A 49 0.56 -7.57 -4.95
C LEU A 49 0.17 -7.32 -6.40
N ARG A 50 -0.80 -8.10 -6.92
CA ARG A 50 -1.32 -7.91 -8.28
C ARG A 50 -1.92 -6.53 -8.50
N THR A 51 -2.70 -6.04 -7.54
CA THR A 51 -3.31 -4.70 -7.65
C THR A 51 -2.28 -3.60 -7.46
N ALA A 52 -1.31 -3.78 -6.56
CA ALA A 52 -0.21 -2.84 -6.37
C ALA A 52 0.62 -2.68 -7.65
N ASP A 53 0.93 -3.77 -8.34
CA ASP A 53 1.61 -3.77 -9.64
C ASP A 53 0.79 -2.99 -10.68
N ALA A 54 -0.49 -3.29 -10.82
CA ALA A 54 -1.39 -2.62 -11.75
C ALA A 54 -1.52 -1.11 -11.50
N CYS A 55 -1.35 -0.67 -10.25
CA CYS A 55 -1.36 0.73 -9.84
C CYS A 55 0.02 1.39 -9.85
N GLY A 56 1.06 0.71 -10.30
CA GLY A 56 2.42 1.25 -10.38
C GLY A 56 3.08 1.47 -9.02
N ALA A 57 2.72 0.69 -8.01
CA ALA A 57 3.38 0.76 -6.72
C ALA A 57 4.86 0.34 -6.82
N LEU A 58 5.72 1.06 -6.12
CA LEU A 58 7.16 0.78 -6.08
C LEU A 58 7.47 -0.56 -5.41
N ALA A 59 6.77 -0.88 -4.34
CA ALA A 59 6.92 -2.13 -3.59
C ALA A 59 5.70 -2.38 -2.70
N VAL A 60 5.53 -3.66 -2.30
CA VAL A 60 4.65 -4.06 -1.20
C VAL A 60 5.50 -4.40 0.00
N ILE A 61 5.20 -3.83 1.16
CA ILE A 61 5.95 -4.00 2.41
C ILE A 61 5.18 -4.95 3.32
N ILE A 62 5.85 -5.97 3.82
CA ILE A 62 5.30 -6.91 4.81
C ILE A 62 6.24 -7.06 6.00
N PRO A 63 5.73 -7.21 7.23
CA PRO A 63 6.58 -7.56 8.36
C PRO A 63 7.07 -9.02 8.24
N LYS A 64 8.26 -9.29 8.75
CA LYS A 64 8.83 -10.64 8.82
C LYS A 64 7.97 -11.57 9.68
N ASP A 65 7.48 -11.04 10.79
CA ASP A 65 6.68 -11.79 11.76
C ASP A 65 5.19 -11.48 11.60
N ARG A 66 4.34 -12.48 11.93
CA ARG A 66 2.88 -12.37 11.91
C ARG A 66 2.29 -11.96 10.54
N ALA A 67 2.98 -12.30 9.47
CA ALA A 67 2.50 -12.11 8.10
C ALA A 67 2.87 -13.32 7.25
N VAL A 68 2.06 -13.59 6.24
CA VAL A 68 2.39 -14.59 5.23
C VAL A 68 3.62 -14.11 4.45
N GLN A 69 4.51 -15.05 4.14
CA GLN A 69 5.69 -14.79 3.33
C GLN A 69 5.47 -15.25 1.88
N MET A 70 6.35 -14.81 0.98
CA MET A 70 6.29 -15.20 -0.42
C MET A 70 6.39 -16.73 -0.57
N ASN A 71 5.37 -17.33 -1.16
CA ASN A 71 5.27 -18.76 -1.44
C ASN A 71 4.63 -19.04 -2.81
N ALA A 72 4.48 -20.29 -3.16
CA ALA A 72 3.91 -20.69 -4.46
C ALA A 72 2.47 -20.19 -4.66
N THR A 73 1.64 -20.20 -3.61
CA THR A 73 0.26 -19.69 -3.67
C THR A 73 0.21 -18.19 -3.91
N VAL A 74 1.01 -17.42 -3.19
CA VAL A 74 1.13 -15.96 -3.39
C VAL A 74 1.51 -15.65 -4.84
N ARG A 75 2.53 -16.33 -5.36
CA ARG A 75 3.01 -16.13 -6.73
C ARG A 75 1.94 -16.46 -7.77
N LYS A 76 1.22 -17.58 -7.58
CA LYS A 76 0.12 -17.97 -8.46
C LYS A 76 -0.99 -16.93 -8.50
N VAL A 77 -1.41 -16.44 -7.34
CA VAL A 77 -2.49 -15.43 -7.23
C VAL A 77 -2.03 -14.07 -7.75
N ALA A 78 -0.78 -13.72 -7.53
CA ALA A 78 -0.18 -12.47 -8.04
C ALA A 78 -0.10 -12.40 -9.57
N ALA A 79 -0.23 -13.54 -10.27
CA ALA A 79 -0.36 -13.60 -11.74
C ALA A 79 0.72 -12.80 -12.51
N GLY A 80 1.99 -12.98 -12.12
CA GLY A 80 3.13 -12.28 -12.74
C GLY A 80 3.58 -11.01 -12.00
N ALA A 81 2.75 -10.41 -11.16
CA ALA A 81 3.14 -9.20 -10.42
C ALA A 81 4.36 -9.39 -9.51
N ALA A 82 4.62 -10.61 -9.03
CA ALA A 82 5.81 -10.95 -8.27
C ALA A 82 7.13 -10.87 -9.07
N GLU A 83 7.04 -10.68 -10.37
CA GLU A 83 8.17 -10.54 -11.29
C GLU A 83 8.50 -9.07 -11.59
N SER A 84 7.60 -8.15 -11.27
CA SER A 84 7.70 -6.72 -11.56
C SER A 84 7.67 -5.85 -10.30
N THR A 85 6.85 -6.20 -9.31
CA THR A 85 6.71 -5.45 -8.07
C THR A 85 7.37 -6.21 -6.91
N PRO A 86 8.45 -5.68 -6.32
CA PRO A 86 9.15 -6.33 -5.23
C PRO A 86 8.33 -6.33 -3.94
N VAL A 87 8.51 -7.39 -3.14
CA VAL A 87 8.02 -7.48 -1.78
C VAL A 87 9.17 -7.19 -0.82
N ALA A 88 9.07 -6.11 -0.07
CA ALA A 88 10.04 -5.74 0.96
C ALA A 88 9.66 -6.37 2.30
N VAL A 89 10.53 -7.21 2.83
CA VAL A 89 10.34 -7.86 4.13
C VAL A 89 11.10 -7.07 5.19
N VAL A 90 10.36 -6.51 6.15
CA VAL A 90 10.90 -5.63 7.20
C VAL A 90 10.78 -6.27 8.57
N THR A 91 11.76 -6.06 9.43
CA THR A 91 11.76 -6.62 10.78
C THR A 91 10.74 -5.93 11.69
N ASN A 92 10.61 -4.61 11.55
CA ASN A 92 9.71 -3.79 12.34
C ASN A 92 8.99 -2.79 11.44
N LEU A 93 7.70 -3.03 11.19
CA LEU A 93 6.92 -2.18 10.29
C LEU A 93 6.81 -0.75 10.80
N ALA A 94 6.60 -0.52 12.09
CA ALA A 94 6.50 0.83 12.67
C ALA A 94 7.80 1.62 12.49
N ARG A 95 8.96 0.98 12.67
CA ARG A 95 10.25 1.61 12.39
C ARG A 95 10.39 1.93 10.90
N CYS A 96 10.05 0.99 10.03
CA CYS A 96 10.07 1.20 8.59
C CYS A 96 9.20 2.40 8.18
N LEU A 97 7.98 2.50 8.71
CA LEU A 97 7.09 3.64 8.42
C LEU A 97 7.71 4.97 8.85
N ARG A 98 8.40 5.02 10.00
CA ARG A 98 9.11 6.23 10.43
C ARG A 98 10.23 6.59 9.45
N GLU A 99 11.04 5.62 9.02
CA GLU A 99 12.10 5.83 8.04
C GLU A 99 11.53 6.32 6.68
N LEU A 100 10.38 5.78 6.24
CA LEU A 100 9.70 6.26 5.05
C LEU A 100 9.28 7.73 5.17
N LYS A 101 8.87 8.18 6.36
CA LYS A 101 8.56 9.60 6.61
C LYS A 101 9.80 10.48 6.51
N GLU A 102 10.96 10.01 6.95
CA GLU A 102 12.24 10.70 6.77
C GLU A 102 12.61 10.86 5.28
N HIS A 103 12.15 9.94 4.43
CA HIS A 103 12.22 10.05 2.96
C HIS A 103 11.11 10.92 2.35
N GLY A 104 10.28 11.57 3.16
CA GLY A 104 9.23 12.48 2.68
C GLY A 104 7.95 11.80 2.24
N LEU A 105 7.74 10.52 2.56
CA LEU A 105 6.47 9.85 2.28
C LEU A 105 5.44 10.14 3.37
N TRP A 106 4.20 10.33 2.95
CA TRP A 106 3.05 10.34 3.84
C TRP A 106 2.59 8.93 4.14
N VAL A 107 2.36 8.65 5.41
CA VAL A 107 1.85 7.37 5.89
C VAL A 107 0.34 7.47 6.11
N VAL A 108 -0.42 6.83 5.23
CA VAL A 108 -1.89 6.86 5.24
C VAL A 108 -2.43 5.48 5.60
N GLY A 109 -3.00 5.35 6.78
CA GLY A 109 -3.58 4.10 7.28
C GLY A 109 -5.06 3.96 6.97
N ALA A 110 -5.48 2.75 6.61
CA ALA A 110 -6.90 2.43 6.45
C ALA A 110 -7.53 2.05 7.79
N ALA A 111 -8.59 2.75 8.18
CA ALA A 111 -9.34 2.48 9.40
C ALA A 111 -10.82 2.84 9.19
N ALA A 112 -11.72 1.89 9.49
CA ALA A 112 -13.16 2.07 9.25
C ALA A 112 -13.76 3.25 10.04
N GLU A 113 -13.22 3.54 11.21
CA GLU A 113 -13.65 4.61 12.10
C GLU A 113 -12.99 5.97 11.83
N ALA A 114 -12.17 6.08 10.78
CA ALA A 114 -11.53 7.34 10.42
C ALA A 114 -12.56 8.41 10.02
N GLU A 115 -12.29 9.66 10.37
CA GLU A 115 -13.16 10.79 10.01
C GLU A 115 -13.04 11.11 8.51
N SER A 116 -11.82 11.10 7.98
CA SER A 116 -11.54 11.41 6.58
C SER A 116 -11.84 10.22 5.67
N THR A 117 -12.38 10.48 4.50
CA THR A 117 -12.49 9.47 3.43
C THR A 117 -11.24 9.47 2.56
N ALA A 118 -10.96 8.36 1.90
CA ALA A 118 -9.84 8.28 0.96
C ALA A 118 -9.91 9.35 -0.15
N ALA A 119 -11.12 9.68 -0.60
CA ALA A 119 -11.35 10.68 -1.64
C ALA A 119 -11.15 12.13 -1.16
N SER A 120 -11.21 12.39 0.15
CA SER A 120 -11.08 13.73 0.73
C SER A 120 -9.64 14.14 1.03
N VAL A 121 -8.68 13.23 0.87
CA VAL A 121 -7.26 13.47 1.16
C VAL A 121 -6.45 13.48 -0.12
N ASP A 122 -5.36 14.24 -0.13
CA ASP A 122 -4.46 14.32 -1.29
C ASP A 122 -3.46 13.15 -1.28
N LEU A 123 -3.63 12.22 -2.22
CA LEU A 123 -2.77 11.04 -2.41
C LEU A 123 -1.81 11.18 -3.60
N ARG A 124 -1.65 12.37 -4.16
CA ARG A 124 -0.81 12.60 -5.35
C ARG A 124 0.69 12.61 -5.01
N GLY A 125 1.05 13.02 -3.81
CA GLY A 125 2.44 13.05 -3.35
C GLY A 125 3.02 11.67 -3.03
N PRO A 126 4.29 11.61 -2.58
CA PRO A 126 4.90 10.37 -2.09
C PRO A 126 4.09 9.78 -0.93
N THR A 127 3.59 8.56 -1.09
CA THR A 127 2.61 7.98 -0.16
C THR A 127 2.90 6.50 0.09
N VAL A 128 2.76 6.06 1.33
CA VAL A 128 2.58 4.66 1.69
C VAL A 128 1.18 4.44 2.26
N LEU A 129 0.42 3.58 1.61
CA LEU A 129 -0.89 3.14 2.08
C LEU A 129 -0.70 1.95 3.02
N VAL A 130 -1.29 1.99 4.20
CA VAL A 130 -1.12 0.95 5.22
C VAL A 130 -2.45 0.27 5.49
N MET A 131 -2.49 -1.05 5.26
CA MET A 131 -3.64 -1.90 5.47
C MET A 131 -3.43 -2.78 6.69
N GLY A 132 -4.42 -2.88 7.55
CA GLY A 132 -4.45 -3.82 8.67
C GLY A 132 -4.94 -5.20 8.28
N ALA A 133 -4.84 -6.15 9.21
CA ALA A 133 -5.41 -7.48 9.06
C ALA A 133 -6.95 -7.45 9.10
N GLU A 134 -7.58 -8.45 8.47
CA GLU A 134 -9.04 -8.61 8.54
C GLU A 134 -9.51 -8.75 9.99
N GLY A 135 -10.57 -8.04 10.33
CA GLY A 135 -11.21 -8.05 11.65
C GLY A 135 -10.49 -7.21 12.70
N SER A 136 -9.17 -7.29 12.82
CA SER A 136 -8.41 -6.54 13.84
C SER A 136 -7.92 -5.16 13.37
N GLY A 137 -7.88 -4.92 12.08
CA GLY A 137 -7.39 -3.66 11.52
C GLY A 137 -5.90 -3.43 11.74
N LEU A 138 -5.50 -2.17 11.80
CA LEU A 138 -4.13 -1.76 12.07
C LEU A 138 -3.74 -2.03 13.53
N ARG A 139 -2.57 -2.62 13.76
CA ARG A 139 -2.00 -2.73 15.11
C ARG A 139 -1.76 -1.32 15.68
N GLN A 140 -1.93 -1.18 16.99
CA GLN A 140 -1.82 0.13 17.66
C GLN A 140 -0.49 0.84 17.36
N ASN A 141 0.62 0.11 17.42
CA ASN A 141 1.94 0.68 17.12
C ASN A 141 2.05 1.15 15.66
N THR A 142 1.53 0.41 14.70
CA THR A 142 1.47 0.82 13.30
C THR A 142 0.59 2.06 13.12
N ARG A 143 -0.59 2.05 13.75
CA ARG A 143 -1.55 3.16 13.73
C ARG A 143 -0.94 4.48 14.23
N GLN A 144 -0.15 4.44 15.30
CA GLN A 144 0.53 5.62 15.86
C GLN A 144 1.56 6.24 14.91
N HIS A 145 2.06 5.48 13.95
CA HIS A 145 3.01 5.98 12.94
C HIS A 145 2.33 6.47 11.66
N CYS A 146 1.02 6.31 11.52
CA CYS A 146 0.27 6.92 10.43
C CYS A 146 0.15 8.42 10.65
N ASP A 147 0.40 9.20 9.58
CA ASP A 147 0.18 10.65 9.59
C ASP A 147 -1.31 10.95 9.48
N LEU A 148 -2.04 10.06 8.82
CA LEU A 148 -3.47 10.21 8.57
C LEU A 148 -4.15 8.84 8.52
N LEU A 149 -5.38 8.80 9.01
CA LEU A 149 -6.25 7.64 8.84
C LEU A 149 -7.36 8.00 7.87
N VAL A 150 -7.68 7.07 6.97
CA VAL A 150 -8.77 7.22 6.00
C VAL A 150 -9.68 6.01 6.04
N ARG A 151 -10.95 6.25 5.81
CA ARG A 151 -11.94 5.20 5.60
C ARG A 151 -12.36 5.11 4.14
N LEU A 152 -12.76 3.93 3.74
CA LEU A 152 -13.50 3.71 2.52
C LEU A 152 -15.01 3.89 2.82
N PRO A 153 -15.77 4.51 1.93
CA PRO A 153 -17.21 4.60 2.13
C PRO A 153 -17.85 3.21 2.13
N SER A 154 -18.69 2.94 3.12
CA SER A 154 -19.52 1.74 3.19
C SER A 154 -20.97 2.18 3.37
N LEU A 155 -21.80 1.85 2.39
CA LEU A 155 -23.23 2.21 2.38
C LEU A 155 -24.13 1.03 2.74
N GLY A 156 -23.53 -0.15 2.90
CA GLY A 156 -24.23 -1.38 3.25
C GLY A 156 -24.15 -1.72 4.74
N THR A 157 -24.52 -2.95 5.06
CA THR A 157 -24.56 -3.48 6.43
C THR A 157 -23.31 -4.25 6.83
N VAL A 158 -22.37 -4.51 5.90
CA VAL A 158 -21.11 -5.21 6.20
C VAL A 158 -20.19 -4.33 7.01
N GLU A 159 -19.61 -4.88 8.07
CA GLU A 159 -18.75 -4.14 8.98
C GLU A 159 -17.35 -3.89 8.40
N SER A 160 -16.87 -4.77 7.52
CA SER A 160 -15.54 -4.65 6.92
C SER A 160 -15.49 -5.26 5.52
N LEU A 161 -14.58 -4.74 4.71
CA LEU A 161 -14.22 -5.31 3.42
C LEU A 161 -13.06 -6.29 3.56
N ASN A 162 -12.99 -7.27 2.66
CA ASN A 162 -11.77 -8.07 2.50
C ASN A 162 -10.57 -7.13 2.27
N VAL A 163 -9.44 -7.43 2.91
CA VAL A 163 -8.25 -6.55 2.88
C VAL A 163 -7.72 -6.29 1.48
N SER A 164 -7.74 -7.28 0.59
CA SER A 164 -7.26 -7.11 -0.79
C SER A 164 -8.21 -6.22 -1.62
N VAL A 165 -9.50 -6.28 -1.35
CA VAL A 165 -10.50 -5.41 -1.97
C VAL A 165 -10.31 -3.97 -1.48
N ALA A 166 -10.21 -3.77 -0.17
CA ALA A 166 -9.98 -2.46 0.43
C ALA A 166 -8.66 -1.83 -0.06
N ALA A 167 -7.59 -2.63 -0.11
CA ALA A 167 -6.31 -2.19 -0.67
C ALA A 167 -6.45 -1.76 -2.13
N GLY A 168 -7.19 -2.53 -2.93
CA GLY A 168 -7.46 -2.20 -4.33
C GLY A 168 -8.21 -0.88 -4.49
N MET A 169 -9.21 -0.63 -3.67
CA MET A 169 -9.97 0.63 -3.70
C MET A 169 -9.09 1.84 -3.35
N LEU A 170 -8.21 1.71 -2.35
CA LEU A 170 -7.27 2.78 -1.96
C LEU A 170 -6.19 3.01 -3.02
N LEU A 171 -5.61 1.95 -3.55
CA LEU A 171 -4.62 2.03 -4.63
C LEU A 171 -5.21 2.67 -5.88
N TYR A 172 -6.44 2.29 -6.24
CA TYR A 172 -7.16 2.91 -7.36
C TYR A 172 -7.39 4.40 -7.12
N GLU A 173 -7.86 4.78 -5.93
CA GLU A 173 -8.09 6.19 -5.62
C GLU A 173 -6.79 7.01 -5.71
N ALA A 174 -5.68 6.51 -5.16
CA ALA A 174 -4.39 7.16 -5.29
C ALA A 174 -3.95 7.28 -6.77
N THR A 175 -4.16 6.24 -7.57
CA THR A 175 -3.84 6.23 -9.00
C THR A 175 -4.72 7.20 -9.78
N ARG A 176 -6.02 7.21 -9.50
CA ARG A 176 -6.98 8.13 -10.12
C ARG A 176 -6.58 9.60 -9.91
N GLN A 177 -6.24 9.96 -8.67
CA GLN A 177 -5.80 11.32 -8.34
C GLN A 177 -4.50 11.68 -9.07
N ARG A 178 -3.55 10.76 -9.16
CA ARG A 178 -2.25 10.95 -9.83
C ARG A 178 -2.39 11.12 -11.35
N LEU A 179 -3.33 10.41 -11.96
CA LEU A 179 -3.64 10.55 -13.39
C LEU A 179 -4.45 11.82 -13.71
N GLY A 180 -4.88 12.58 -12.72
CA GLY A 180 -5.71 13.77 -12.91
C GLY A 180 -7.11 13.46 -13.43
N VAL A 181 -7.58 12.22 -13.31
CA VAL A 181 -8.94 11.83 -13.72
C VAL A 181 -9.93 12.45 -12.74
N ALA A 182 -10.79 13.34 -13.22
CA ALA A 182 -11.86 13.91 -12.41
C ALA A 182 -12.76 12.80 -11.86
N GLY A 183 -13.03 12.87 -10.56
CA GLY A 183 -14.08 12.05 -9.97
C GLY A 183 -15.46 12.46 -10.50
N PRO A 184 -16.50 11.62 -10.37
CA PRO A 184 -17.86 12.03 -10.68
C PRO A 184 -18.19 13.29 -9.87
N GLY A 185 -18.60 14.34 -10.56
CA GLY A 185 -19.04 15.57 -9.91
C GLY A 185 -20.24 15.32 -8.97
N PRO A 186 -20.47 16.17 -7.98
CA PRO A 186 -21.66 16.05 -7.14
C PRO A 186 -22.90 16.19 -8.04
N GLY A 187 -23.64 15.10 -8.22
CA GLY A 187 -24.87 15.04 -8.99
C GLY A 187 -24.86 14.11 -10.22
N SER A 188 -23.84 13.29 -10.45
CA SER A 188 -23.79 12.33 -11.56
C SER A 188 -24.12 10.89 -11.11
N LEU A 189 -25.15 10.71 -10.30
CA LEU A 189 -25.84 9.43 -10.06
C LEU A 189 -27.30 9.60 -10.45
#